data_3a2af765c73a4f7fe2dcd35d424a0f96
#
_entry.id   3a2af765c73a4f7fe2dcd35d424a0f96
#
_cell.length_a   1.000
_cell.length_b   1.000
_cell.length_c   1.000
_cell.angle_alpha   90.00
_cell.angle_beta   90.00
_cell.angle_gamma   90.00
#
_symmetry.space_group_name_H-M   'P 1'
#
loop_
_entity.id
_entity.type
_entity.pdbx_description
1 polymer ?
#
loop_
_entity_poly.entity_id
_entity_poly.type
_entity_poly.pdbx_seq_one_letter_code
_entity_poly.pdbx_strand_id
1 'polypeptide(L)'
;DSSTSRGLGDVYKRQSLHGTDQMERLIKTAGMREKVFVITSGVLDVREIGKRLIECGLKETTVTVGYALSYPAEQIKTLSPEECMQLTDEGLYTCLIQNQGISGEKKNSDPKFLTHGLPDDAFCRDKVPMTKEEVREAAICKMHLTPDAVVYDIGSGTGSIAVEMARLSDNLTVYAIERKQEAVALIEKNCTKYGLANVKVICGEAPGALTGLPVPTHAFIGGSNGSLKEILTDLYRKNPRMRVVVTAITLETVGAVSSILNEFPVEQEEIIQMSVSRAKKAGRYHLMQAENPVFILSFYFAGGTES
;
A
#
# COMPACT_ATOMS: atom_id res chain seq x y z
N ASP A 1 24.80 -36.30 -12.45
CA ASP A 1 24.41 -36.18 -11.03
C ASP A 1 23.65 -34.88 -10.79
N SER A 2 22.33 -35.02 -10.77
CA SER A 2 21.36 -33.91 -10.76
C SER A 2 20.70 -33.74 -9.38
N SER A 3 21.45 -33.77 -8.29
CA SER A 3 20.86 -33.80 -6.94
C SER A 3 21.22 -32.65 -5.99
N THR A 4 21.83 -31.55 -6.47
CA THR A 4 22.23 -30.42 -5.60
C THR A 4 21.50 -29.09 -5.81
N SER A 5 20.42 -29.05 -6.58
CA SER A 5 19.70 -27.77 -6.82
C SER A 5 18.37 -27.59 -6.06
N ARG A 6 18.05 -28.44 -5.09
CA ARG A 6 16.73 -28.38 -4.39
C ARG A 6 16.66 -27.49 -3.14
N GLY A 7 17.70 -26.73 -2.80
CA GLY A 7 17.74 -25.96 -1.55
C GLY A 7 17.70 -24.44 -1.67
N LEU A 8 17.78 -23.86 -2.85
CA LEU A 8 17.94 -22.40 -3.02
C LEU A 8 16.78 -21.70 -3.77
N GLY A 9 15.76 -22.45 -4.19
CA GLY A 9 14.67 -21.92 -5.03
C GLY A 9 13.69 -20.97 -4.33
N ASP A 10 13.55 -21.08 -3.01
CA ASP A 10 12.45 -20.46 -2.27
C ASP A 10 12.83 -19.23 -1.44
N VAL A 11 14.10 -18.83 -1.43
CA VAL A 11 14.60 -17.80 -0.51
C VAL A 11 14.75 -16.41 -1.15
N TYR A 12 14.81 -16.31 -2.47
CA TYR A 12 14.95 -15.02 -3.16
C TYR A 12 14.30 -14.99 -4.53
N LYS A 13 13.87 -13.78 -4.93
CA LYS A 13 13.30 -13.52 -6.25
C LYS A 13 14.40 -13.05 -7.20
N ARG A 14 14.50 -13.67 -8.37
CA ARG A 14 15.39 -13.22 -9.45
C ARG A 14 14.64 -12.20 -10.30
N GLN A 15 15.29 -11.08 -10.59
CA GLN A 15 14.72 -10.03 -11.43
C GLN A 15 15.77 -9.45 -12.36
N SER A 16 15.41 -9.30 -13.66
CA SER A 16 16.22 -8.61 -14.67
C SER A 16 15.61 -7.23 -14.90
N LEU A 17 16.43 -6.19 -14.83
CA LEU A 17 16.00 -4.80 -15.01
C LEU A 17 16.26 -4.37 -16.46
N HIS A 18 15.18 -4.21 -17.23
CA HIS A 18 15.19 -3.60 -18.56
C HIS A 18 14.01 -2.61 -18.64
N GLY A 19 14.30 -1.29 -18.45
CA GLY A 19 13.32 -0.21 -18.53
C GLY A 19 12.91 0.43 -17.19
N THR A 20 12.26 1.60 -17.26
CA THR A 20 11.92 2.45 -16.10
C THR A 20 10.88 1.85 -15.15
N ASP A 21 9.91 1.09 -15.66
CA ASP A 21 8.88 0.42 -14.84
C ASP A 21 9.45 -0.64 -13.90
N GLN A 22 10.66 -1.11 -14.15
CA GLN A 22 11.25 -2.20 -13.38
C GLN A 22 11.94 -1.73 -12.10
N MET A 23 12.36 -0.47 -12.00
CA MET A 23 12.94 0.07 -10.79
C MET A 23 11.90 0.12 -9.65
N GLU A 24 10.72 0.65 -9.92
CA GLU A 24 9.65 0.71 -8.91
C GLU A 24 9.25 -0.70 -8.44
N ARG A 25 9.15 -1.64 -9.37
CA ARG A 25 8.87 -3.03 -9.05
C ARG A 25 9.99 -3.67 -8.24
N LEU A 26 11.25 -3.35 -8.52
CA LEU A 26 12.41 -3.83 -7.75
C LEU A 26 12.33 -3.35 -6.31
N ILE A 27 12.17 -2.04 -6.11
CA ILE A 27 12.13 -1.42 -4.79
C ILE A 27 10.94 -1.96 -3.97
N LYS A 28 9.79 -2.09 -4.60
CA LYS A 28 8.61 -2.74 -4.01
C LYS A 28 8.91 -4.18 -3.55
N THR A 29 9.58 -4.95 -4.41
CA THR A 29 9.98 -6.33 -4.08
C THR A 29 10.99 -6.36 -2.93
N ALA A 30 11.97 -5.45 -2.91
CA ALA A 30 12.96 -5.33 -1.84
C ALA A 30 12.32 -4.95 -0.49
N GLY A 31 11.24 -4.15 -0.50
CA GLY A 31 10.45 -3.85 0.70
C GLY A 31 9.69 -5.06 1.26
N MET A 32 9.36 -6.05 0.43
CA MET A 32 8.52 -7.20 0.79
C MET A 32 9.29 -8.51 0.99
N ARG A 33 10.52 -8.61 0.53
CA ARG A 33 11.32 -9.84 0.54
C ARG A 33 12.63 -9.63 1.28
N GLU A 34 13.03 -10.66 2.02
CA GLU A 34 14.31 -10.68 2.73
C GLU A 34 15.48 -10.53 1.77
N LYS A 35 15.42 -11.18 0.61
CA LYS A 35 16.49 -11.19 -0.39
C LYS A 35 15.94 -11.04 -1.79
N VAL A 36 16.52 -10.12 -2.55
CA VAL A 36 16.21 -9.89 -3.97
C VAL A 36 17.50 -9.88 -4.77
N PHE A 37 17.62 -10.77 -5.75
CA PHE A 37 18.74 -10.79 -6.68
C PHE A 37 18.40 -10.02 -7.95
N VAL A 38 19.30 -9.15 -8.40
CA VAL A 38 19.11 -8.24 -9.53
C VAL A 38 20.31 -8.30 -10.45
N ILE A 39 20.05 -8.31 -11.76
CA ILE A 39 21.05 -8.03 -12.78
C ILE A 39 20.80 -6.63 -13.30
N THR A 40 21.77 -5.74 -13.13
CA THR A 40 21.67 -4.35 -13.60
C THR A 40 22.04 -4.22 -15.08
N SER A 41 21.55 -3.21 -15.74
CA SER A 41 21.93 -2.87 -17.12
C SER A 41 21.90 -1.35 -17.35
N GLY A 42 22.99 -0.80 -17.83
CA GLY A 42 23.15 0.52 -18.43
C GLY A 42 22.53 1.73 -17.73
N VAL A 43 21.23 1.89 -17.81
CA VAL A 43 20.50 3.09 -17.32
C VAL A 43 20.07 2.96 -15.85
N LEU A 44 19.94 1.74 -15.35
CA LEU A 44 19.52 1.45 -13.98
C LEU A 44 20.69 0.88 -13.21
N ASP A 45 21.56 1.76 -12.76
CA ASP A 45 22.78 1.41 -12.05
C ASP A 45 22.55 1.27 -10.52
N VAL A 46 23.58 0.83 -9.84
CA VAL A 46 23.59 0.62 -8.38
C VAL A 46 23.30 1.93 -7.62
N ARG A 47 23.68 3.09 -8.16
CA ARG A 47 23.47 4.41 -7.56
C ARG A 47 22.00 4.76 -7.51
N GLU A 48 21.26 4.51 -8.59
CA GLU A 48 19.83 4.75 -8.64
C GLU A 48 19.07 3.76 -7.72
N ILE A 49 19.52 2.50 -7.63
CA ILE A 49 18.99 1.54 -6.65
C ILE A 49 19.16 2.08 -5.22
N GLY A 50 20.37 2.53 -4.85
CA GLY A 50 20.64 3.11 -3.53
C GLY A 50 19.75 4.31 -3.23
N LYS A 51 19.66 5.26 -4.16
CA LYS A 51 18.81 6.45 -4.05
C LYS A 51 17.34 6.07 -3.81
N ARG A 52 16.80 5.17 -4.61
CA ARG A 52 15.39 4.74 -4.51
C ARG A 52 15.11 3.97 -3.22
N LEU A 53 16.06 3.16 -2.74
CA LEU A 53 15.93 2.49 -1.43
C LEU A 53 15.79 3.53 -0.30
N ILE A 54 16.60 4.61 -0.32
CA ILE A 54 16.52 5.70 0.67
C ILE A 54 15.17 6.43 0.58
N GLU A 55 14.76 6.83 -0.64
CA GLU A 55 13.50 7.53 -0.88
C GLU A 55 12.27 6.74 -0.42
N CYS A 56 12.35 5.41 -0.48
CA CYS A 56 11.29 4.50 -0.01
C CYS A 56 11.43 4.05 1.44
N GLY A 57 12.35 4.67 2.22
CA GLY A 57 12.52 4.35 3.65
C GLY A 57 13.22 3.03 3.94
N LEU A 58 13.83 2.38 2.93
CA LEU A 58 14.54 1.10 3.06
C LEU A 58 16.05 1.30 3.37
N LYS A 59 16.37 2.21 4.29
CA LYS A 59 17.75 2.59 4.64
C LYS A 59 18.54 1.47 5.30
N GLU A 60 17.85 0.58 6.01
CA GLU A 60 18.47 -0.55 6.73
C GLU A 60 18.77 -1.76 5.83
N THR A 61 18.59 -1.61 4.50
CA THR A 61 18.94 -2.67 3.55
C THR A 61 20.46 -2.68 3.30
N THR A 62 21.00 -3.85 2.94
CA THR A 62 22.35 -3.97 2.41
C THR A 62 22.30 -4.41 0.95
N VAL A 63 23.21 -3.88 0.15
CA VAL A 63 23.32 -4.18 -1.28
C VAL A 63 24.68 -4.80 -1.52
N THR A 64 24.74 -6.13 -1.75
CA THR A 64 25.97 -6.80 -2.16
C THR A 64 26.08 -6.71 -3.68
N VAL A 65 27.12 -6.05 -4.16
CA VAL A 65 27.39 -5.78 -5.58
C VAL A 65 28.50 -6.69 -6.05
N GLY A 66 28.23 -7.44 -7.11
CA GLY A 66 29.22 -8.30 -7.77
C GLY A 66 29.56 -7.79 -9.16
N TYR A 67 30.85 -7.61 -9.43
CA TYR A 67 31.39 -7.22 -10.72
C TYR A 67 32.30 -8.30 -11.26
N ALA A 68 32.22 -8.57 -12.55
CA ALA A 68 33.04 -9.57 -13.27
C ALA A 68 33.08 -10.94 -12.56
N LEU A 69 31.95 -11.40 -12.02
CA LEU A 69 31.85 -12.65 -11.28
C LEU A 69 32.36 -13.83 -12.12
N SER A 70 33.17 -14.69 -11.49
CA SER A 70 33.83 -15.83 -12.11
C SER A 70 34.95 -15.49 -13.11
N TYR A 71 35.39 -14.22 -13.19
CA TYR A 71 36.54 -13.78 -13.97
C TYR A 71 37.70 -13.36 -13.04
N PRO A 72 38.96 -13.31 -13.54
CA PRO A 72 40.10 -12.91 -12.71
C PRO A 72 39.99 -11.51 -12.08
N ALA A 73 39.14 -10.66 -12.61
CA ALA A 73 38.85 -9.31 -12.11
C ALA A 73 37.64 -9.24 -11.19
N GLU A 74 37.19 -10.37 -10.64
CA GLU A 74 36.05 -10.43 -9.74
C GLU A 74 36.19 -9.49 -8.55
N GLN A 75 35.15 -8.71 -8.32
CA GLN A 75 35.01 -7.85 -7.14
C GLN A 75 33.63 -8.03 -6.55
N ILE A 76 33.56 -8.19 -5.23
CA ILE A 76 32.32 -8.25 -4.46
C ILE A 76 32.43 -7.23 -3.33
N LYS A 77 31.45 -6.33 -3.25
CA LYS A 77 31.35 -5.30 -2.19
C LYS A 77 29.96 -5.34 -1.58
N THR A 78 29.86 -5.24 -0.26
CA THR A 78 28.58 -5.07 0.43
C THR A 78 28.50 -3.62 0.91
N LEU A 79 27.45 -2.93 0.51
CA LEU A 79 27.27 -1.48 0.63
C LEU A 79 25.94 -1.16 1.31
N SER A 80 25.87 -0.04 2.03
CA SER A 80 24.62 0.59 2.40
C SER A 80 23.99 1.31 1.19
N PRO A 81 22.69 1.68 1.22
CA PRO A 81 22.09 2.49 0.16
C PRO A 81 22.82 3.81 -0.08
N GLU A 82 23.34 4.46 0.97
CA GLU A 82 24.13 5.68 0.89
C GLU A 82 25.46 5.47 0.17
N GLU A 83 26.17 4.37 0.48
CA GLU A 83 27.42 4.00 -0.17
C GLU A 83 27.22 3.62 -1.64
N CYS A 84 26.07 3.00 -1.97
CA CYS A 84 25.71 2.73 -3.36
C CYS A 84 25.69 4.00 -4.23
N MET A 85 25.19 5.11 -3.69
CA MET A 85 25.13 6.40 -4.40
C MET A 85 26.50 6.99 -4.71
N GLN A 86 27.55 6.57 -4.00
CA GLN A 86 28.91 7.07 -4.16
C GLN A 86 29.77 6.18 -5.07
N LEU A 87 29.21 5.11 -5.62
CA LEU A 87 29.92 4.21 -6.50
C LEU A 87 30.37 4.94 -7.78
N THR A 88 31.65 4.90 -8.10
CA THR A 88 32.24 5.55 -9.28
C THR A 88 32.46 4.61 -10.45
N ASP A 89 32.41 3.30 -10.19
CA ASP A 89 32.66 2.29 -11.21
C ASP A 89 31.49 2.21 -12.21
N GLU A 90 31.79 2.11 -13.49
CA GLU A 90 30.83 1.91 -14.56
C GLU A 90 30.86 0.46 -15.05
N GLY A 91 29.69 -0.16 -15.19
CA GLY A 91 29.62 -1.54 -15.71
C GLY A 91 28.32 -2.25 -15.42
N LEU A 92 28.27 -3.51 -15.84
CA LEU A 92 27.18 -4.42 -15.49
C LEU A 92 27.48 -5.07 -14.13
N TYR A 93 26.55 -4.94 -13.24
CA TYR A 93 26.61 -5.52 -11.90
C TYR A 93 25.52 -6.55 -11.69
N THR A 94 25.83 -7.52 -10.83
CA THR A 94 24.81 -8.29 -10.16
C THR A 94 24.67 -7.77 -8.74
N CYS A 95 23.44 -7.59 -8.28
CA CYS A 95 23.19 -7.10 -6.93
C CYS A 95 22.33 -8.08 -6.16
N LEU A 96 22.69 -8.31 -4.90
CA LEU A 96 21.86 -8.97 -3.91
C LEU A 96 21.42 -7.92 -2.89
N ILE A 97 20.18 -7.53 -2.94
CA ILE A 97 19.57 -6.63 -1.94
C ILE A 97 19.04 -7.50 -0.81
N GLN A 98 19.49 -7.21 0.43
CA GLN A 98 19.05 -7.90 1.64
C GLN A 98 18.36 -6.90 2.56
N ASN A 99 17.11 -7.15 2.85
CA ASN A 99 16.32 -6.33 3.77
C ASN A 99 16.37 -6.98 5.17
N GLN A 100 17.23 -6.43 6.02
CA GLN A 100 17.40 -6.92 7.38
C GLN A 100 16.18 -6.62 8.27
N GLY A 101 15.37 -5.62 7.93
CA GLY A 101 14.12 -5.33 8.62
C GLY A 101 13.09 -6.45 8.51
N ILE A 102 13.22 -7.32 7.48
CA ILE A 102 12.38 -8.51 7.32
C ILE A 102 13.04 -9.75 7.95
N SER A 103 14.38 -9.83 7.99
CA SER A 103 15.14 -10.97 8.54
C SER A 103 15.41 -10.87 10.03
N GLY A 104 15.24 -9.69 10.65
CA GLY A 104 15.43 -9.48 12.09
C GLY A 104 14.45 -10.31 12.90
N GLU A 105 14.97 -11.32 13.58
CA GLU A 105 14.33 -12.20 14.58
C GLU A 105 12.79 -12.15 14.61
N LYS A 106 12.15 -13.26 14.24
CA LYS A 106 10.76 -13.61 14.56
C LYS A 106 10.52 -13.65 16.09
N LYS A 107 10.77 -12.54 16.76
CA LYS A 107 10.21 -12.27 18.08
C LYS A 107 8.81 -11.76 17.86
N ASN A 108 7.85 -12.65 17.93
CA ASN A 108 6.42 -12.40 17.78
C ASN A 108 6.03 -11.83 16.39
N SER A 109 6.36 -12.55 15.31
CA SER A 109 5.67 -12.29 14.05
C SER A 109 4.21 -12.68 14.27
N ASP A 110 3.32 -11.69 14.29
CA ASP A 110 1.91 -11.94 14.08
C ASP A 110 1.77 -12.95 12.93
N PRO A 111 0.89 -13.94 13.06
CA PRO A 111 0.75 -14.95 12.02
C PRO A 111 0.56 -14.25 10.67
N LYS A 112 1.34 -14.65 9.66
CA LYS A 112 1.18 -14.12 8.29
C LYS A 112 -0.13 -14.65 7.74
N PHE A 113 -1.22 -13.96 8.02
CA PHE A 113 -2.50 -14.28 7.42
C PHE A 113 -2.43 -14.06 5.92
N LEU A 114 -2.89 -15.02 5.13
CA LEU A 114 -3.05 -14.88 3.67
C LEU A 114 -4.23 -13.98 3.33
N THR A 115 -5.26 -14.01 4.16
CA THR A 115 -6.44 -13.15 4.02
C THR A 115 -6.12 -11.73 4.48
N HIS A 116 -6.83 -10.73 3.95
CA HIS A 116 -6.97 -9.44 4.60
C HIS A 116 -7.74 -9.61 5.91
N GLY A 117 -7.82 -8.57 6.76
CA GLY A 117 -8.45 -8.67 8.08
C GLY A 117 -7.44 -8.81 9.19
N LEU A 118 -6.44 -7.95 9.16
CA LEU A 118 -5.56 -7.79 10.31
C LEU A 118 -6.36 -7.27 11.51
N PRO A 119 -6.17 -7.84 12.70
CA PRO A 119 -6.84 -7.35 13.91
C PRO A 119 -6.47 -5.88 14.20
N ASP A 120 -7.37 -5.17 14.86
CA ASP A 120 -7.21 -3.73 15.14
C ASP A 120 -5.94 -3.40 15.93
N ASP A 121 -5.49 -4.28 16.82
CA ASP A 121 -4.28 -4.13 17.63
C ASP A 121 -2.98 -4.40 16.85
N ALA A 122 -3.10 -4.93 15.64
CA ALA A 122 -1.98 -5.08 14.73
C ALA A 122 -1.49 -3.74 14.13
N PHE A 123 -2.25 -2.65 14.30
CA PHE A 123 -1.89 -1.33 13.79
C PHE A 123 -1.42 -0.36 14.88
N CYS A 124 -0.43 0.44 14.56
CA CYS A 124 -0.09 1.63 15.36
C CYS A 124 -1.18 2.69 15.10
N ARG A 125 -1.90 3.12 16.15
CA ARG A 125 -3.03 4.05 15.98
C ARG A 125 -3.06 5.26 16.92
N ASP A 126 -2.41 5.17 18.09
CA ASP A 126 -2.51 6.17 19.15
C ASP A 126 -3.97 6.62 19.40
N LYS A 127 -4.26 7.91 19.29
CA LYS A 127 -5.61 8.49 19.41
C LYS A 127 -6.29 8.73 18.06
N VAL A 128 -5.67 8.37 16.96
CA VAL A 128 -6.23 8.58 15.60
C VAL A 128 -7.36 7.58 15.36
N PRO A 129 -8.53 8.02 14.87
CA PRO A 129 -9.61 7.12 14.47
C PRO A 129 -9.13 6.11 13.43
N MET A 130 -9.62 4.88 13.54
CA MET A 130 -9.29 3.79 12.65
C MET A 130 -10.55 3.00 12.29
N THR A 131 -10.69 2.69 11.01
CA THR A 131 -11.74 1.77 10.52
C THR A 131 -11.54 0.40 11.16
N LYS A 132 -12.57 -0.08 11.83
CA LYS A 132 -12.54 -1.36 12.55
C LYS A 132 -12.43 -2.54 11.59
N GLU A 133 -11.85 -3.63 12.09
CA GLU A 133 -11.54 -4.84 11.33
C GLU A 133 -12.68 -5.28 10.42
N GLU A 134 -13.88 -5.51 10.92
CA GLU A 134 -15.00 -6.03 10.14
C GLU A 134 -15.49 -5.04 9.09
N VAL A 135 -15.49 -3.74 9.40
CA VAL A 135 -15.85 -2.68 8.46
C VAL A 135 -14.79 -2.53 7.39
N ARG A 136 -13.50 -2.62 7.78
CA ARG A 136 -12.35 -2.57 6.86
C ARG A 136 -12.40 -3.72 5.87
N GLU A 137 -12.65 -4.95 6.35
CA GLU A 137 -12.86 -6.14 5.54
C GLU A 137 -13.95 -5.96 4.50
N ALA A 138 -15.14 -5.55 4.95
CA ALA A 138 -16.26 -5.34 4.06
C ALA A 138 -16.00 -4.23 3.05
N ALA A 139 -15.39 -3.12 3.47
CA ALA A 139 -15.05 -2.01 2.58
C ALA A 139 -14.06 -2.43 1.49
N ILE A 140 -13.00 -3.17 1.85
CA ILE A 140 -12.01 -3.69 0.89
C ILE A 140 -12.66 -4.69 -0.07
N CYS A 141 -13.54 -5.56 0.40
CA CYS A 141 -14.31 -6.46 -0.45
C CYS A 141 -15.11 -5.69 -1.50
N LYS A 142 -15.75 -4.56 -1.12
CA LYS A 142 -16.53 -3.71 -2.03
C LYS A 142 -15.68 -2.90 -3.01
N MET A 143 -14.36 -2.80 -2.79
CA MET A 143 -13.46 -2.13 -3.73
C MET A 143 -13.31 -2.90 -5.04
N HIS A 144 -13.49 -4.22 -5.08
CA HIS A 144 -13.29 -5.06 -6.28
C HIS A 144 -11.90 -4.84 -6.92
N LEU A 145 -10.84 -4.78 -6.11
CA LEU A 145 -9.49 -4.42 -6.54
C LEU A 145 -8.93 -5.38 -7.60
N THR A 146 -8.28 -4.82 -8.61
CA THR A 146 -7.47 -5.60 -9.57
C THR A 146 -6.00 -5.65 -9.10
N PRO A 147 -5.22 -6.65 -9.55
CA PRO A 147 -3.83 -6.81 -9.10
C PRO A 147 -2.92 -5.60 -9.36
N ASP A 148 -3.24 -4.78 -10.34
CA ASP A 148 -2.50 -3.60 -10.82
C ASP A 148 -3.21 -2.27 -10.52
N ALA A 149 -4.19 -2.28 -9.60
CA ALA A 149 -5.00 -1.12 -9.27
C ALA A 149 -4.14 0.06 -8.78
N VAL A 150 -4.50 1.26 -9.23
CA VAL A 150 -4.08 2.53 -8.63
C VAL A 150 -5.20 3.02 -7.74
N VAL A 151 -4.95 3.07 -6.44
CA VAL A 151 -5.99 3.34 -5.44
C VAL A 151 -5.71 4.63 -4.70
N TYR A 152 -6.74 5.47 -4.53
CA TYR A 152 -6.70 6.58 -3.59
C TYR A 152 -7.41 6.18 -2.29
N ASP A 153 -6.72 6.30 -1.16
CA ASP A 153 -7.27 6.17 0.20
C ASP A 153 -7.38 7.57 0.81
N ILE A 154 -8.56 8.16 0.70
CA ILE A 154 -8.82 9.56 1.08
C ILE A 154 -9.34 9.63 2.51
N GLY A 155 -8.62 10.38 3.36
CA GLY A 155 -8.83 10.39 4.80
C GLY A 155 -8.30 9.11 5.43
N SER A 156 -7.07 8.76 5.08
CA SER A 156 -6.45 7.47 5.39
C SER A 156 -6.29 7.19 6.90
N GLY A 157 -6.27 8.24 7.74
CA GLY A 157 -6.15 8.12 9.20
C GLY A 157 -4.89 7.38 9.63
N THR A 158 -5.05 6.19 10.19
CA THR A 158 -3.90 5.33 10.57
C THR A 158 -3.28 4.59 9.40
N GLY A 159 -3.86 4.64 8.21
CA GLY A 159 -3.45 3.87 7.05
C GLY A 159 -3.90 2.41 7.06
N SER A 160 -4.80 2.01 7.95
CA SER A 160 -5.18 0.60 8.07
C SER A 160 -5.81 0.04 6.78
N ILE A 161 -6.65 0.82 6.09
CA ILE A 161 -7.21 0.47 4.78
C ILE A 161 -6.11 0.41 3.72
N ALA A 162 -5.25 1.44 3.65
CA ALA A 162 -4.13 1.50 2.70
C ALA A 162 -3.18 0.30 2.83
N VAL A 163 -2.82 -0.06 4.07
CA VAL A 163 -1.95 -1.21 4.38
C VAL A 163 -2.59 -2.50 3.91
N GLU A 164 -3.85 -2.74 4.26
CA GLU A 164 -4.53 -3.98 3.85
C GLU A 164 -4.65 -4.10 2.33
N MET A 165 -5.05 -3.03 1.65
CA MET A 165 -5.11 -3.03 0.19
C MET A 165 -3.74 -3.28 -0.44
N ALA A 166 -2.69 -2.62 0.05
CA ALA A 166 -1.35 -2.75 -0.47
C ALA A 166 -0.75 -4.16 -0.30
N ARG A 167 -1.20 -4.91 0.73
CA ARG A 167 -0.80 -6.30 0.98
C ARG A 167 -1.40 -7.31 -0.02
N LEU A 168 -2.47 -6.95 -0.70
CA LEU A 168 -3.16 -7.87 -1.62
C LEU A 168 -2.36 -8.16 -2.89
N SER A 169 -1.57 -7.20 -3.38
CA SER A 169 -0.80 -7.36 -4.61
C SER A 169 0.45 -6.49 -4.63
N ASP A 170 1.56 -7.07 -5.09
CA ASP A 170 2.82 -6.36 -5.31
C ASP A 170 2.73 -5.31 -6.44
N ASN A 171 1.77 -5.45 -7.35
CA ASN A 171 1.59 -4.55 -8.49
C ASN A 171 0.59 -3.41 -8.23
N LEU A 172 -0.20 -3.51 -7.15
CA LEU A 172 -1.13 -2.49 -6.74
C LEU A 172 -0.39 -1.32 -6.09
N THR A 173 -0.81 -0.10 -6.35
CA THR A 173 -0.25 1.11 -5.71
C THR A 173 -1.35 1.88 -4.98
N VAL A 174 -1.12 2.20 -3.72
CA VAL A 174 -2.04 3.00 -2.90
C VAL A 174 -1.46 4.38 -2.65
N TYR A 175 -2.23 5.42 -2.94
CA TYR A 175 -1.96 6.79 -2.52
C TYR A 175 -2.80 7.04 -1.27
N ALA A 176 -2.15 7.11 -0.10
CA ALA A 176 -2.78 7.36 1.18
C ALA A 176 -2.76 8.87 1.47
N ILE A 177 -3.91 9.51 1.37
CA ILE A 177 -4.07 10.95 1.51
C ILE A 177 -4.57 11.27 2.91
N GLU A 178 -3.80 12.02 3.68
CA GLU A 178 -4.14 12.41 5.06
C GLU A 178 -3.62 13.82 5.36
N ARG A 179 -4.47 14.66 5.99
CA ARG A 179 -4.13 16.06 6.28
C ARG A 179 -3.38 16.28 7.58
N LYS A 180 -3.55 15.38 8.57
CA LYS A 180 -2.94 15.51 9.90
C LYS A 180 -1.57 14.88 9.93
N GLN A 181 -0.55 15.65 10.27
CA GLN A 181 0.83 15.18 10.29
C GLN A 181 1.05 14.01 11.26
N GLU A 182 0.35 14.00 12.41
CA GLU A 182 0.43 12.89 13.35
C GLU A 182 -0.13 11.58 12.77
N ALA A 183 -1.17 11.66 11.93
CA ALA A 183 -1.72 10.49 11.26
C ALA A 183 -0.84 10.04 10.09
N VAL A 184 -0.24 10.98 9.33
CA VAL A 184 0.77 10.68 8.30
C VAL A 184 1.92 9.86 8.90
N ALA A 185 2.46 10.25 10.04
CA ALA A 185 3.53 9.49 10.71
C ALA A 185 3.09 8.07 11.12
N LEU A 186 1.81 7.88 11.48
CA LEU A 186 1.26 6.55 11.76
C LEU A 186 1.13 5.69 10.50
N ILE A 187 0.70 6.27 9.37
CA ILE A 187 0.66 5.57 8.09
C ILE A 187 2.05 5.06 7.73
N GLU A 188 3.08 5.93 7.78
CA GLU A 188 4.46 5.56 7.48
C GLU A 188 4.97 4.45 8.41
N LYS A 189 4.68 4.55 9.72
CA LYS A 189 5.04 3.53 10.72
C LYS A 189 4.36 2.19 10.42
N ASN A 190 3.08 2.19 10.06
CA ASN A 190 2.37 0.99 9.70
C ASN A 190 2.89 0.40 8.38
N CYS A 191 3.16 1.21 7.36
CA CYS A 191 3.78 0.76 6.12
C CYS A 191 5.14 0.10 6.38
N THR A 192 5.99 0.71 7.21
CA THR A 192 7.29 0.15 7.60
C THR A 192 7.14 -1.17 8.34
N LYS A 193 6.20 -1.26 9.30
CA LYS A 193 5.91 -2.49 10.05
C LYS A 193 5.59 -3.67 9.13
N TYR A 194 4.88 -3.42 8.03
CA TYR A 194 4.47 -4.46 7.07
C TYR A 194 5.36 -4.56 5.83
N GLY A 195 6.46 -3.79 5.76
CA GLY A 195 7.40 -3.82 4.65
C GLY A 195 6.80 -3.39 3.31
N LEU A 196 5.89 -2.41 3.32
CA LEU A 196 5.14 -1.98 2.14
C LEU A 196 5.84 -0.82 1.44
N ALA A 197 6.33 -1.06 0.23
CA ALA A 197 6.91 -0.03 -0.65
C ALA A 197 5.88 0.54 -1.67
N ASN A 198 4.69 -0.04 -1.73
CA ASN A 198 3.63 0.29 -2.69
C ASN A 198 2.54 1.23 -2.12
N VAL A 199 2.78 1.82 -0.96
CA VAL A 199 1.97 2.90 -0.39
C VAL A 199 2.74 4.21 -0.54
N LYS A 200 2.12 5.19 -1.17
CA LYS A 200 2.63 6.57 -1.30
C LYS A 200 1.84 7.46 -0.36
N VAL A 201 2.49 7.98 0.65
CA VAL A 201 1.81 8.82 1.66
C VAL A 201 1.82 10.27 1.20
N ILE A 202 0.65 10.89 1.14
CA ILE A 202 0.44 12.27 0.70
C ILE A 202 -0.11 13.08 1.87
N CYS A 203 0.70 13.99 2.40
CA CYS A 203 0.26 14.93 3.43
C CYS A 203 -0.50 16.08 2.78
N GLY A 204 -1.81 16.12 2.98
CA GLY A 204 -2.67 17.18 2.43
C GLY A 204 -4.15 16.83 2.49
N GLU A 205 -4.97 17.80 2.12
CA GLU A 205 -6.43 17.68 2.12
C GLU A 205 -6.97 17.55 0.71
N ALA A 206 -7.83 16.54 0.50
CA ALA A 206 -8.53 16.36 -0.77
C ALA A 206 -9.66 17.41 -0.93
N PRO A 207 -9.94 17.90 -2.16
CA PRO A 207 -9.40 17.43 -3.43
C PRO A 207 -8.02 18.01 -3.79
N GLY A 208 -7.54 19.08 -3.15
CA GLY A 208 -6.28 19.74 -3.52
C GLY A 208 -5.08 18.82 -3.58
N ALA A 209 -4.95 17.91 -2.60
CA ALA A 209 -3.87 16.93 -2.52
C ALA A 209 -3.91 15.84 -3.62
N LEU A 210 -5.00 15.76 -4.40
CA LEU A 210 -5.12 14.82 -5.52
C LEU A 210 -4.47 15.34 -6.81
N THR A 211 -4.12 16.62 -6.85
CA THR A 211 -3.53 17.27 -8.04
C THR A 211 -2.18 16.66 -8.38
N GLY A 212 -1.98 16.33 -9.66
CA GLY A 212 -0.71 15.75 -10.14
C GLY A 212 -0.50 14.27 -9.82
N LEU A 213 -1.37 13.63 -9.05
CA LEU A 213 -1.30 12.19 -8.82
C LEU A 213 -1.74 11.41 -10.06
N PRO A 214 -1.20 10.20 -10.29
CA PRO A 214 -1.62 9.31 -11.37
C PRO A 214 -3.12 9.05 -11.36
N VAL A 215 -3.72 8.82 -12.52
CA VAL A 215 -5.15 8.54 -12.66
C VAL A 215 -5.52 7.28 -11.86
N PRO A 216 -6.43 7.38 -10.88
CA PRO A 216 -6.82 6.23 -10.08
C PRO A 216 -7.83 5.34 -10.82
N THR A 217 -7.76 4.05 -10.55
CA THR A 217 -8.77 3.08 -10.95
C THR A 217 -9.84 2.88 -9.87
N HIS A 218 -9.44 3.12 -8.61
CA HIS A 218 -10.28 2.94 -7.43
C HIS A 218 -10.06 4.07 -6.44
N ALA A 219 -11.10 4.41 -5.69
CA ALA A 219 -11.01 5.34 -4.57
C ALA A 219 -11.80 4.83 -3.36
N PHE A 220 -11.15 4.85 -2.20
CA PHE A 220 -11.79 4.69 -0.90
C PHE A 220 -11.86 6.06 -0.22
N ILE A 221 -13.01 6.40 0.35
CA ILE A 221 -13.24 7.67 1.06
C ILE A 221 -13.67 7.34 2.49
N GLY A 222 -12.73 7.41 3.44
CA GLY A 222 -12.95 7.21 4.87
C GLY A 222 -13.29 8.49 5.62
N GLY A 223 -13.00 9.66 5.01
CA GLY A 223 -13.29 10.97 5.56
C GLY A 223 -13.11 12.07 4.52
N SER A 224 -14.09 12.96 4.40
CA SER A 224 -14.11 14.04 3.40
C SER A 224 -14.08 15.45 3.99
N ASN A 225 -14.21 15.56 5.31
CA ASN A 225 -14.25 16.86 6.03
C ASN A 225 -15.21 17.90 5.42
N GLY A 226 -16.35 17.44 4.87
CA GLY A 226 -17.35 18.29 4.22
C GLY A 226 -17.15 18.51 2.72
N SER A 227 -16.01 18.13 2.15
CA SER A 227 -15.67 18.35 0.72
C SER A 227 -16.00 17.13 -0.18
N LEU A 228 -16.98 16.31 0.21
CA LEU A 228 -17.28 15.07 -0.51
C LEU A 228 -17.67 15.31 -1.98
N LYS A 229 -18.47 16.35 -2.23
CA LYS A 229 -18.91 16.69 -3.58
C LYS A 229 -17.74 17.09 -4.49
N GLU A 230 -16.87 17.94 -3.98
CA GLU A 230 -15.67 18.40 -4.69
C GLU A 230 -14.72 17.22 -4.96
N ILE A 231 -14.56 16.34 -3.99
CA ILE A 231 -13.73 15.11 -4.13
C ILE A 231 -14.32 14.22 -5.23
N LEU A 232 -15.62 13.90 -5.18
CA LEU A 232 -16.26 13.05 -6.20
C LEU A 232 -16.21 13.70 -7.58
N THR A 233 -16.35 15.02 -7.65
CA THR A 233 -16.22 15.76 -8.92
C THR A 233 -14.84 15.64 -9.51
N ASP A 234 -13.77 15.77 -8.69
CA ASP A 234 -12.39 15.62 -9.15
C ASP A 234 -12.09 14.17 -9.57
N LEU A 235 -12.54 13.20 -8.78
CA LEU A 235 -12.40 11.78 -9.09
C LEU A 235 -13.10 11.42 -10.41
N TYR A 236 -14.32 11.88 -10.63
CA TYR A 236 -15.06 11.66 -11.87
C TYR A 236 -14.34 12.24 -13.10
N ARG A 237 -13.77 13.45 -12.96
CA ARG A 237 -12.96 14.07 -14.03
C ARG A 237 -11.70 13.28 -14.35
N LYS A 238 -11.04 12.71 -13.33
CA LYS A 238 -9.84 11.91 -13.52
C LYS A 238 -10.13 10.57 -14.19
N ASN A 239 -11.17 9.88 -13.73
CA ASN A 239 -11.57 8.58 -14.28
C ASN A 239 -13.09 8.40 -14.17
N PRO A 240 -13.85 8.61 -15.24
CA PRO A 240 -15.30 8.48 -15.24
C PRO A 240 -15.80 7.01 -15.21
N ARG A 241 -14.93 6.04 -15.00
CA ARG A 241 -15.28 4.61 -14.82
C ARG A 241 -14.71 4.03 -13.53
N MET A 242 -14.31 4.88 -12.59
CA MET A 242 -13.69 4.49 -11.35
C MET A 242 -14.65 3.74 -10.44
N ARG A 243 -14.14 2.72 -9.75
CA ARG A 243 -14.81 2.14 -8.58
C ARG A 243 -14.60 3.03 -7.37
N VAL A 244 -15.68 3.38 -6.68
CA VAL A 244 -15.62 4.22 -5.47
C VAL A 244 -16.32 3.51 -4.32
N VAL A 245 -15.70 3.56 -3.14
CA VAL A 245 -16.26 3.08 -1.88
C VAL A 245 -16.18 4.22 -0.85
N VAL A 246 -17.30 4.53 -0.22
CA VAL A 246 -17.40 5.57 0.81
C VAL A 246 -17.88 4.93 2.11
N THR A 247 -17.24 5.24 3.23
CA THR A 247 -17.75 4.88 4.54
C THR A 247 -18.35 6.09 5.25
N ALA A 248 -19.50 5.89 5.88
CA ALA A 248 -20.20 6.93 6.61
C ALA A 248 -20.73 6.39 7.96
N ILE A 249 -20.56 7.18 9.01
CA ILE A 249 -21.00 6.82 10.38
C ILE A 249 -22.29 7.59 10.73
N THR A 250 -22.51 8.77 10.13
CA THR A 250 -23.64 9.63 10.46
C THR A 250 -24.70 9.62 9.36
N LEU A 251 -25.95 9.79 9.73
CA LEU A 251 -27.07 9.87 8.78
C LEU A 251 -26.95 11.07 7.86
N GLU A 252 -26.38 12.18 8.35
CA GLU A 252 -26.11 13.37 7.56
C GLU A 252 -25.15 13.06 6.40
N THR A 253 -24.08 12.31 6.69
CA THR A 253 -23.13 11.88 5.64
C THR A 253 -23.79 10.94 4.65
N VAL A 254 -24.57 9.97 5.10
CA VAL A 254 -25.32 9.05 4.21
C VAL A 254 -26.28 9.83 3.31
N GLY A 255 -27.05 10.75 3.89
CA GLY A 255 -27.96 11.61 3.13
C GLY A 255 -27.23 12.50 2.12
N ALA A 256 -26.07 13.05 2.51
CA ALA A 256 -25.26 13.87 1.61
C ALA A 256 -24.69 13.02 0.45
N VAL A 257 -24.14 11.82 0.72
CA VAL A 257 -23.65 10.91 -0.32
C VAL A 257 -24.77 10.56 -1.29
N SER A 258 -25.93 10.11 -0.80
CA SER A 258 -27.07 9.73 -1.65
C SER A 258 -27.55 10.90 -2.51
N SER A 259 -27.61 12.13 -1.95
CA SER A 259 -27.97 13.32 -2.70
C SER A 259 -26.95 13.65 -3.80
N ILE A 260 -25.64 13.60 -3.47
CA ILE A 260 -24.56 13.90 -4.40
C ILE A 260 -24.50 12.87 -5.54
N LEU A 261 -24.74 11.59 -5.24
CA LEU A 261 -24.70 10.52 -6.27
C LEU A 261 -25.77 10.73 -7.35
N ASN A 262 -26.89 11.36 -7.06
CA ASN A 262 -27.88 11.72 -8.07
C ASN A 262 -27.36 12.72 -9.13
N GLU A 263 -26.24 13.39 -8.86
CA GLU A 263 -25.61 14.34 -9.79
C GLU A 263 -24.59 13.67 -10.73
N PHE A 264 -24.27 12.40 -10.52
CA PHE A 264 -23.30 11.65 -11.33
C PHE A 264 -23.97 10.46 -12.03
N PRO A 265 -23.54 10.11 -13.24
CA PRO A 265 -23.89 8.82 -13.81
C PRO A 265 -23.16 7.71 -13.04
N VAL A 266 -23.91 6.87 -12.34
CA VAL A 266 -23.37 5.76 -11.55
C VAL A 266 -24.05 4.44 -11.92
N GLU A 267 -23.33 3.36 -11.77
CA GLU A 267 -23.81 1.99 -11.95
C GLU A 267 -23.35 1.07 -10.83
N GLN A 268 -24.05 -0.04 -10.64
CA GLN A 268 -23.80 -1.01 -9.58
C GLN A 268 -23.71 -0.35 -8.19
N GLU A 269 -24.60 0.64 -7.97
CA GLU A 269 -24.71 1.27 -6.66
C GLU A 269 -25.23 0.27 -5.63
N GLU A 270 -24.56 0.22 -4.49
CA GLU A 270 -24.95 -0.61 -3.36
C GLU A 270 -24.70 0.17 -2.07
N ILE A 271 -25.69 0.16 -1.17
CA ILE A 271 -25.59 0.74 0.16
C ILE A 271 -25.85 -0.36 1.17
N ILE A 272 -24.89 -0.64 2.01
CA ILE A 272 -25.03 -1.59 3.11
C ILE A 272 -24.80 -0.90 4.45
N GLN A 273 -25.50 -1.37 5.49
CA GLN A 273 -25.26 -0.99 6.87
C GLN A 273 -24.67 -2.17 7.62
N MET A 274 -23.57 -1.93 8.31
CA MET A 274 -22.95 -2.91 9.19
C MET A 274 -23.12 -2.50 10.65
N SER A 275 -23.56 -3.45 11.49
CA SER A 275 -23.63 -3.29 12.94
C SER A 275 -22.81 -4.40 13.60
N VAL A 276 -21.80 -4.02 14.32
CA VAL A 276 -20.88 -4.94 15.01
C VAL A 276 -21.13 -4.88 16.51
N SER A 277 -21.21 -6.05 17.15
CA SER A 277 -21.23 -6.14 18.61
C SER A 277 -20.19 -7.14 19.06
N ARG A 278 -19.38 -6.76 20.05
CA ARG A 278 -18.31 -7.59 20.59
C ARG A 278 -18.63 -8.05 22.00
N ALA A 279 -18.36 -9.30 22.29
CA ALA A 279 -18.51 -9.84 23.64
C ALA A 279 -17.36 -9.33 24.53
N LYS A 280 -17.69 -8.66 25.61
CA LYS A 280 -16.75 -8.22 26.65
C LYS A 280 -16.92 -9.03 27.91
N LYS A 281 -15.84 -9.64 28.41
CA LYS A 281 -15.86 -10.41 29.64
C LYS A 281 -16.12 -9.48 30.85
N ALA A 282 -17.12 -9.83 31.64
CA ALA A 282 -17.49 -9.16 32.88
C ALA A 282 -17.66 -10.23 33.99
N GLY A 283 -16.60 -10.47 34.74
CA GLY A 283 -16.53 -11.56 35.68
C GLY A 283 -16.65 -12.93 34.98
N ARG A 284 -17.69 -13.72 35.30
CA ARG A 284 -17.99 -15.02 34.66
C ARG A 284 -18.93 -14.92 33.44
N TYR A 285 -19.38 -13.71 33.10
CA TYR A 285 -20.31 -13.46 32.00
C TYR A 285 -19.65 -12.79 30.85
N HIS A 286 -20.27 -12.81 29.66
CA HIS A 286 -19.92 -12.04 28.49
C HIS A 286 -21.07 -11.10 28.15
N LEU A 287 -20.82 -9.81 28.19
CA LEU A 287 -21.76 -8.77 27.81
C LEU A 287 -21.48 -8.32 26.38
N MET A 288 -22.53 -8.22 25.55
CA MET A 288 -22.42 -7.69 24.20
C MET A 288 -22.34 -6.16 24.25
N GLN A 289 -21.29 -5.61 23.69
CA GLN A 289 -21.09 -4.18 23.51
C GLN A 289 -21.24 -3.85 22.02
N ALA A 290 -22.26 -3.07 21.68
CA ALA A 290 -22.47 -2.60 20.30
C ALA A 290 -21.53 -1.46 19.96
N GLU A 291 -21.04 -1.46 18.72
CA GLU A 291 -20.35 -0.34 18.11
C GLU A 291 -21.36 0.48 17.28
N ASN A 292 -20.99 1.72 16.93
CA ASN A 292 -21.83 2.54 16.05
C ASN A 292 -21.97 1.84 14.69
N PRO A 293 -23.19 1.79 14.11
CA PRO A 293 -23.38 1.31 12.77
C PRO A 293 -22.56 2.12 11.76
N VAL A 294 -22.00 1.46 10.77
CA VAL A 294 -21.27 2.08 9.67
C VAL A 294 -21.96 1.74 8.36
N PHE A 295 -22.19 2.75 7.54
CA PHE A 295 -22.70 2.57 6.19
C PHE A 295 -21.50 2.48 5.23
N ILE A 296 -21.60 1.55 4.28
CA ILE A 296 -20.64 1.41 3.18
C ILE A 296 -21.42 1.57 1.89
N LEU A 297 -21.09 2.62 1.15
CA LEU A 297 -21.68 2.93 -0.15
C LEU A 297 -20.64 2.61 -1.21
N SER A 298 -21.02 1.90 -2.24
CA SER A 298 -20.09 1.49 -3.30
C SER A 298 -20.78 1.59 -4.66
N PHE A 299 -20.05 2.07 -5.66
CA PHE A 299 -20.56 2.27 -7.03
C PHE A 299 -19.40 2.35 -8.02
N TYR A 300 -19.72 2.23 -9.31
CA TYR A 300 -18.84 2.68 -10.40
C TYR A 300 -19.37 3.97 -10.97
N PHE A 301 -18.49 4.89 -11.36
CA PHE A 301 -18.90 5.92 -12.29
C PHE A 301 -19.21 5.29 -13.65
N ALA A 302 -20.33 5.69 -14.25
CA ALA A 302 -20.80 5.24 -15.55
C ALA A 302 -20.53 6.30 -16.60
N GLY A 303 -19.27 6.73 -16.74
CA GLY A 303 -18.89 7.75 -17.72
C GLY A 303 -19.17 7.28 -19.13
N GLY A 304 -19.84 8.12 -19.90
CA GLY A 304 -20.20 7.85 -21.28
C GLY A 304 -18.97 7.54 -22.13
N THR A 305 -19.11 6.55 -23.00
CA THR A 305 -18.30 6.50 -24.20
C THR A 305 -18.56 7.79 -24.95
N GLU A 306 -17.54 8.65 -25.09
CA GLU A 306 -17.59 9.66 -26.15
C GLU A 306 -17.88 8.91 -27.45
N SER A 307 -19.06 9.17 -27.99
CA SER A 307 -19.51 8.66 -29.29
C SER A 307 -18.76 9.40 -30.41
#